data_d1e563d2092c4ec92a7010beaded1df5
#
_entry.id   d1e563d2092c4ec92a7010beaded1df5
#
_cell.length_a   1.000
_cell.length_b   1.000
_cell.length_c   1.000
_cell.angle_alpha   90.00
_cell.angle_beta   90.00
_cell.angle_gamma   90.00
#
_symmetry.space_group_name_H-M   'P 1'
#
loop_
_entity.id
_entity.type
_entity.pdbx_description
1 polymer ?
#
loop_
_entity_poly.entity_id
_entity_poly.type
_entity_poly.pdbx_seq_one_letter_code
_entity_poly.pdbx_strand_id
1 'polypeptide(L)'
;MKSMDGLWQMTKFRPYALIVLAVLVVFARAVGFSYIGLDDAGYTFRNPFVATGFSWANVVECFTNFRHGGIWMPFTYITYMIDMDVSRITGMQLSAWMHLVNVLLHVLNAILLLYLARRIASAMGRDGSPWLVLVAALFWAIHPMRVEPVAWIACRKEMLWVLFTLCGLAFWLKYLTASVRNATAKTSLILAFICCVAACLCKPSAMCFPVLAGAFHLLLRSGASEDVRKPGFSAQAIACYIAMFVVAGGTAIAAAYSQTHVAGQEAVALFAAPFHHRVVHALSALGFYFWAAVWPSGLHVDFRMVEGILPQDGAANLIAFAVAAMVAVLAVVYMWRKKSPGAISACLFSFAWFLVPIAPTLGLFGSFGIEAHADRFTYLPAMAIVFLAALCRMPDIAVKRFSDGALFKTVLVVVAVYGGFAFRQAGFWRDDYTAHLRALDCDPGHPRAMVHVGDALCARVKDFDRGIAFYRKSLALRPREYVKYRLAYALASRGGWEDRQEVKRLGAEVVRNPSLDQRGMMLDALGTVYMAEGDWETAIKMFKASIAAPGRFWPKGATKRKLDECIERIR
;
A
#
# COMPACT_ATOMS: atom_id res chain seq x y z
N MET A 1 -31.19 -34.25 0.04
CA MET A 1 -30.51 -33.57 -1.06
C MET A 1 -31.17 -32.26 -1.51
N LYS A 2 -31.99 -31.65 -0.64
CA LYS A 2 -32.60 -30.32 -0.86
C LYS A 2 -31.96 -29.21 0.01
N SER A 3 -30.83 -29.47 0.70
CA SER A 3 -30.43 -28.60 1.81
C SER A 3 -29.40 -27.51 1.47
N MET A 4 -28.55 -27.66 0.48
CA MET A 4 -27.53 -26.64 0.19
C MET A 4 -27.87 -25.77 -1.03
N ASP A 5 -28.41 -26.32 -2.10
CA ASP A 5 -28.89 -25.50 -3.24
C ASP A 5 -30.07 -24.61 -2.83
N GLY A 6 -30.94 -25.08 -1.94
CA GLY A 6 -32.02 -24.27 -1.37
C GLY A 6 -31.56 -23.12 -0.48
N LEU A 7 -30.44 -23.26 0.23
CA LEU A 7 -29.82 -22.18 1.02
C LEU A 7 -29.22 -21.06 0.13
N TRP A 8 -28.78 -21.40 -1.09
CA TRP A 8 -28.22 -20.43 -2.03
C TRP A 8 -29.25 -19.72 -2.87
N GLN A 9 -30.37 -20.35 -3.15
CA GLN A 9 -31.50 -19.68 -3.81
C GLN A 9 -32.19 -18.66 -2.88
N MET A 10 -32.00 -18.77 -1.57
CA MET A 10 -32.78 -17.98 -0.59
C MET A 10 -32.37 -16.53 -0.38
N THR A 11 -31.25 -15.99 -0.90
CA THR A 11 -31.04 -14.53 -1.07
C THR A 11 -29.77 -14.24 -1.84
N LYS A 12 -29.88 -13.46 -2.92
CA LYS A 12 -28.77 -12.95 -3.74
C LYS A 12 -27.72 -12.16 -2.91
N PHE A 13 -28.04 -11.75 -1.70
CA PHE A 13 -27.23 -10.87 -0.84
C PHE A 13 -26.35 -11.60 0.19
N ARG A 14 -26.66 -12.85 0.57
CA ARG A 14 -25.91 -13.59 1.61
C ARG A 14 -24.40 -13.68 1.40
N PRO A 15 -23.89 -13.95 0.19
CA PRO A 15 -22.44 -14.01 -0.04
C PRO A 15 -21.72 -12.69 0.21
N TYR A 16 -22.36 -11.58 -0.14
CA TYR A 16 -21.82 -10.24 0.09
C TYR A 16 -21.84 -9.89 1.59
N ALA A 17 -22.92 -10.25 2.31
CA ALA A 17 -23.02 -10.07 3.75
C ALA A 17 -21.93 -10.84 4.50
N LEU A 18 -21.60 -12.07 4.07
CA LEU A 18 -20.49 -12.85 4.64
C LEU A 18 -19.14 -12.17 4.44
N ILE A 19 -18.89 -11.60 3.27
CA ILE A 19 -17.65 -10.83 3.01
C ILE A 19 -17.59 -9.60 3.93
N VAL A 20 -18.69 -8.83 4.03
CA VAL A 20 -18.75 -7.66 4.89
C VAL A 20 -18.47 -8.05 6.34
N LEU A 21 -19.14 -9.08 6.84
CA LEU A 21 -18.96 -9.58 8.21
C LEU A 21 -17.50 -10.03 8.45
N ALA A 22 -16.93 -10.82 7.56
CA ALA A 22 -15.56 -11.31 7.68
C ALA A 22 -14.54 -10.16 7.72
N VAL A 23 -14.68 -9.17 6.84
CA VAL A 23 -13.82 -7.98 6.82
C VAL A 23 -13.96 -7.17 8.10
N LEU A 24 -15.19 -6.94 8.57
CA LEU A 24 -15.43 -6.18 9.81
C LEU A 24 -14.86 -6.91 11.03
N VAL A 25 -15.03 -8.23 11.12
CA VAL A 25 -14.47 -9.03 12.24
C VAL A 25 -12.93 -8.88 12.31
N VAL A 26 -12.26 -8.85 11.16
CA VAL A 26 -10.79 -8.74 11.12
C VAL A 26 -10.31 -7.30 11.31
N PHE A 27 -10.96 -6.32 10.66
CA PHE A 27 -10.39 -4.98 10.47
C PHE A 27 -11.12 -3.86 11.23
N ALA A 28 -12.34 -4.06 11.80
CA ALA A 28 -13.05 -2.99 12.50
C ALA A 28 -12.23 -2.39 13.65
N ARG A 29 -11.37 -3.18 14.31
CA ARG A 29 -10.47 -2.70 15.35
C ARG A 29 -9.49 -1.62 14.89
N ALA A 30 -9.19 -1.57 13.57
CA ALA A 30 -8.28 -0.56 13.01
C ALA A 30 -8.82 0.87 13.19
N VAL A 31 -10.12 1.05 13.35
CA VAL A 31 -10.74 2.36 13.66
C VAL A 31 -10.17 2.99 14.94
N GLY A 32 -9.72 2.18 15.90
CA GLY A 32 -9.06 2.65 17.12
C GLY A 32 -7.54 2.84 17.00
N PHE A 33 -6.95 2.71 15.81
CA PHE A 33 -5.50 2.81 15.61
C PHE A 33 -5.04 4.26 15.45
N SER A 34 -3.76 4.48 15.73
CA SER A 34 -3.09 5.75 15.56
C SER A 34 -2.38 5.82 14.21
N TYR A 35 -1.72 6.94 13.93
CA TYR A 35 -0.89 7.13 12.75
C TYR A 35 0.40 6.31 12.82
N ILE A 36 0.88 5.88 11.65
CA ILE A 36 2.22 5.30 11.45
C ILE A 36 3.17 6.41 10.98
N GLY A 37 4.34 6.49 11.61
CA GLY A 37 5.30 7.59 11.44
C GLY A 37 6.05 7.64 10.11
N LEU A 38 5.61 6.89 9.09
CA LEU A 38 6.15 6.93 7.73
C LEU A 38 5.48 8.06 6.93
N ASP A 39 4.44 7.72 6.16
CA ASP A 39 3.81 8.64 5.20
C ASP A 39 2.56 9.35 5.76
N ASP A 40 1.92 8.81 6.83
CA ASP A 40 0.61 9.29 7.28
C ASP A 40 0.58 10.79 7.54
N ALA A 41 1.54 11.29 8.31
CA ALA A 41 1.61 12.71 8.63
C ALA A 41 1.87 13.57 7.39
N GLY A 42 2.74 13.09 6.49
CA GLY A 42 3.11 13.79 5.25
C GLY A 42 1.98 13.89 4.25
N TYR A 43 1.10 12.91 4.21
CA TYR A 43 -0.05 12.91 3.30
C TYR A 43 -1.29 13.60 3.91
N THR A 44 -1.35 13.75 5.23
CA THR A 44 -2.53 14.25 5.94
C THR A 44 -2.27 15.58 6.65
N PHE A 45 -2.22 15.60 7.97
CA PHE A 45 -2.23 16.81 8.80
C PHE A 45 -0.96 17.68 8.72
N ARG A 46 0.15 17.19 8.17
CA ARG A 46 1.36 17.99 7.86
C ARG A 46 1.42 18.43 6.39
N ASN A 47 0.52 17.94 5.55
CA ASN A 47 0.41 18.40 4.18
C ASN A 47 -0.30 19.75 4.15
N PRO A 48 0.32 20.85 3.68
CA PRO A 48 -0.21 22.19 3.82
C PRO A 48 -1.56 22.41 3.10
N PHE A 49 -1.78 21.75 1.98
CA PHE A 49 -3.04 21.86 1.25
C PHE A 49 -4.09 20.83 1.69
N VAL A 50 -3.71 19.75 2.37
CA VAL A 50 -4.65 18.79 2.96
C VAL A 50 -5.11 19.27 4.35
N ALA A 51 -4.18 19.73 5.19
CA ALA A 51 -4.44 20.08 6.59
C ALA A 51 -5.50 21.15 6.78
N THR A 52 -5.67 22.05 5.80
CA THR A 52 -6.68 23.13 5.83
C THR A 52 -8.08 22.66 5.42
N GLY A 53 -8.22 21.43 4.87
CA GLY A 53 -9.49 20.86 4.41
C GLY A 53 -9.77 21.15 2.95
N PHE A 54 -11.00 20.85 2.52
CA PHE A 54 -11.42 21.01 1.14
C PHE A 54 -11.61 22.46 0.76
N SER A 55 -10.88 22.92 -0.25
CA SER A 55 -11.09 24.20 -0.90
C SER A 55 -10.68 24.10 -2.37
N TRP A 56 -11.23 24.97 -3.22
CA TRP A 56 -10.91 24.93 -4.65
C TRP A 56 -9.43 25.26 -4.90
N ALA A 57 -8.84 26.13 -4.10
CA ALA A 57 -7.41 26.44 -4.15
C ALA A 57 -6.56 25.20 -3.83
N ASN A 58 -6.92 24.42 -2.80
CA ASN A 58 -6.23 23.19 -2.43
C ASN A 58 -6.38 22.11 -3.51
N VAL A 59 -7.54 22.02 -4.15
CA VAL A 59 -7.76 21.09 -5.28
C VAL A 59 -6.82 21.44 -6.43
N VAL A 60 -6.73 22.72 -6.82
CA VAL A 60 -5.80 23.19 -7.86
C VAL A 60 -4.37 22.83 -7.48
N GLU A 61 -3.97 23.06 -6.23
CA GLU A 61 -2.63 22.73 -5.72
C GLU A 61 -2.32 21.22 -5.84
N CYS A 62 -3.29 20.33 -5.57
CA CYS A 62 -3.11 18.89 -5.75
C CYS A 62 -2.78 18.48 -7.18
N PHE A 63 -3.34 19.18 -8.17
CA PHE A 63 -3.10 18.87 -9.58
C PHE A 63 -1.81 19.50 -10.12
N THR A 64 -1.38 20.62 -9.58
CA THR A 64 -0.26 21.42 -10.08
C THR A 64 1.04 21.21 -9.32
N ASN A 65 0.97 20.76 -8.06
CA ASN A 65 2.14 20.53 -7.22
C ASN A 65 2.63 19.06 -7.32
N PHE A 66 3.62 18.84 -8.18
CA PHE A 66 4.26 17.54 -8.36
C PHE A 66 5.35 17.23 -7.32
N ARG A 67 5.72 18.21 -6.47
CA ARG A 67 6.87 18.08 -5.55
C ARG A 67 6.48 17.64 -4.15
N HIS A 68 5.20 17.50 -3.84
CA HIS A 68 4.75 17.14 -2.51
C HIS A 68 4.61 15.62 -2.35
N GLY A 69 5.22 15.07 -1.29
CA GLY A 69 5.08 13.66 -0.92
C GLY A 69 5.71 12.64 -1.88
N GLY A 70 6.39 13.07 -2.95
CA GLY A 70 7.08 12.17 -3.89
C GLY A 70 6.18 11.35 -4.80
N ILE A 71 4.85 11.47 -4.67
CA ILE A 71 3.87 10.75 -5.50
C ILE A 71 2.75 11.70 -5.87
N TRP A 72 2.54 11.88 -7.18
CA TRP A 72 1.41 12.64 -7.69
C TRP A 72 0.13 11.80 -7.63
N MET A 73 -0.80 12.15 -6.73
CA MET A 73 -2.02 11.40 -6.46
C MET A 73 -3.19 12.31 -6.04
N PRO A 74 -3.62 13.24 -6.94
CA PRO A 74 -4.54 14.33 -6.59
C PRO A 74 -5.86 13.84 -5.99
N PHE A 75 -6.48 12.77 -6.50
CA PHE A 75 -7.74 12.26 -5.96
C PHE A 75 -7.58 11.69 -4.56
N THR A 76 -6.46 11.05 -4.27
CA THR A 76 -6.18 10.56 -2.91
C THR A 76 -6.08 11.73 -1.93
N TYR A 77 -5.37 12.82 -2.30
CA TYR A 77 -5.29 14.01 -1.45
C TYR A 77 -6.65 14.68 -1.24
N ILE A 78 -7.50 14.75 -2.27
CA ILE A 78 -8.87 15.27 -2.12
C ILE A 78 -9.67 14.46 -1.09
N THR A 79 -9.53 13.14 -1.07
CA THR A 79 -10.21 12.32 -0.04
C THR A 79 -9.72 12.63 1.37
N TYR A 80 -8.43 12.92 1.56
CA TYR A 80 -7.91 13.34 2.87
C TYR A 80 -8.36 14.74 3.28
N MET A 81 -8.54 15.68 2.32
CA MET A 81 -9.15 16.99 2.61
C MET A 81 -10.58 16.84 3.12
N ILE A 82 -11.37 15.97 2.47
CA ILE A 82 -12.74 15.65 2.91
C ILE A 82 -12.72 15.05 4.32
N ASP A 83 -11.77 14.18 4.62
CA ASP A 83 -11.63 13.60 5.97
C ASP A 83 -11.36 14.67 7.03
N MET A 84 -10.52 15.66 6.71
CA MET A 84 -10.26 16.79 7.61
C MET A 84 -11.54 17.53 7.97
N ASP A 85 -12.37 17.82 6.96
CA ASP A 85 -13.62 18.55 7.18
C ASP A 85 -14.66 17.71 7.91
N VAL A 86 -14.81 16.43 7.53
CA VAL A 86 -15.73 15.52 8.22
C VAL A 86 -15.34 15.35 9.69
N SER A 87 -14.05 15.17 9.98
CA SER A 87 -13.55 15.09 11.37
C SER A 87 -13.87 16.37 12.17
N ARG A 88 -13.72 17.55 11.57
CA ARG A 88 -14.08 18.83 12.21
C ARG A 88 -15.57 18.97 12.46
N ILE A 89 -16.41 18.58 11.48
CA ILE A 89 -17.88 18.69 11.57
C ILE A 89 -18.44 17.70 12.59
N THR A 90 -17.95 16.46 12.57
CA THR A 90 -18.48 15.38 13.43
C THR A 90 -17.87 15.35 14.83
N GLY A 91 -16.71 15.99 15.03
CA GLY A 91 -15.91 15.85 16.25
C GLY A 91 -15.23 14.50 16.41
N MET A 92 -15.35 13.59 15.44
CA MET A 92 -14.70 12.28 15.47
C MET A 92 -13.18 12.45 15.32
N GLN A 93 -12.40 11.69 16.09
CA GLN A 93 -10.95 11.70 15.97
C GLN A 93 -10.51 11.43 14.53
N LEU A 94 -9.65 12.27 13.97
CA LEU A 94 -9.26 12.21 12.57
C LEU A 94 -8.67 10.86 12.15
N SER A 95 -7.77 10.26 12.96
CA SER A 95 -7.22 8.93 12.68
C SER A 95 -8.30 7.86 12.62
N ALA A 96 -9.26 7.89 13.57
CA ALA A 96 -10.37 6.94 13.61
C ALA A 96 -11.26 7.05 12.37
N TRP A 97 -11.59 8.27 11.94
CA TRP A 97 -12.32 8.52 10.70
C TRP A 97 -11.58 7.98 9.47
N MET A 98 -10.28 8.29 9.35
CA MET A 98 -9.45 7.86 8.22
C MET A 98 -9.34 6.33 8.13
N HIS A 99 -9.18 5.64 9.26
CA HIS A 99 -9.19 4.18 9.32
C HIS A 99 -10.56 3.59 8.96
N LEU A 100 -11.65 4.20 9.43
CA LEU A 100 -13.00 3.79 9.06
C LEU A 100 -13.20 3.84 7.54
N VAL A 101 -12.80 4.94 6.89
CA VAL A 101 -12.86 5.07 5.43
C VAL A 101 -12.06 3.97 4.74
N ASN A 102 -10.85 3.66 5.24
CA ASN A 102 -10.03 2.58 4.68
C ASN A 102 -10.72 1.21 4.81
N VAL A 103 -11.30 0.89 5.96
CA VAL A 103 -12.04 -0.37 6.15
C VAL A 103 -13.24 -0.46 5.19
N LEU A 104 -14.00 0.64 5.05
CA LEU A 104 -15.14 0.70 4.13
C LEU A 104 -14.71 0.54 2.66
N LEU A 105 -13.61 1.16 2.24
CA LEU A 105 -13.05 0.98 0.90
C LEU A 105 -12.64 -0.49 0.66
N HIS A 106 -12.08 -1.16 1.66
CA HIS A 106 -11.73 -2.57 1.55
C HIS A 106 -12.97 -3.47 1.43
N VAL A 107 -14.02 -3.20 2.20
CA VAL A 107 -15.33 -3.86 2.04
C VAL A 107 -15.87 -3.69 0.62
N LEU A 108 -15.86 -2.48 0.09
CA LEU A 108 -16.34 -2.19 -1.26
C LEU A 108 -15.52 -2.93 -2.33
N ASN A 109 -14.19 -2.95 -2.19
CA ASN A 109 -13.32 -3.69 -3.11
C ASN A 109 -13.59 -5.20 -3.07
N ALA A 110 -13.81 -5.78 -1.89
CA ALA A 110 -14.11 -7.20 -1.74
C ALA A 110 -15.49 -7.56 -2.35
N ILE A 111 -16.49 -6.71 -2.19
CA ILE A 111 -17.81 -6.86 -2.83
C ILE A 111 -17.69 -6.78 -4.36
N LEU A 112 -16.97 -5.78 -4.88
CA LEU A 112 -16.77 -5.60 -6.31
C LEU A 112 -15.97 -6.74 -6.93
N LEU A 113 -14.96 -7.25 -6.22
CA LEU A 113 -14.19 -8.41 -6.67
C LEU A 113 -15.09 -9.64 -6.84
N LEU A 114 -15.90 -9.98 -5.83
CA LEU A 114 -16.85 -11.09 -5.91
C LEU A 114 -17.85 -10.88 -7.04
N TYR A 115 -18.39 -9.67 -7.18
CA TYR A 115 -19.31 -9.31 -8.25
C TYR A 115 -18.68 -9.52 -9.63
N LEU A 116 -17.48 -8.95 -9.85
CA LEU A 116 -16.78 -9.02 -11.14
C LEU A 116 -16.38 -10.45 -11.48
N ALA A 117 -15.89 -11.23 -10.51
CA ALA A 117 -15.53 -12.63 -10.69
C ALA A 117 -16.73 -13.49 -11.11
N ARG A 118 -17.90 -13.27 -10.51
CA ARG A 118 -19.14 -13.95 -10.89
C ARG A 118 -19.60 -13.54 -12.28
N ARG A 119 -19.53 -12.25 -12.61
CA ARG A 119 -19.96 -11.74 -13.92
C ARG A 119 -19.11 -12.30 -15.06
N ILE A 120 -17.79 -12.41 -14.86
CA ILE A 120 -16.92 -12.97 -15.89
C ILE A 120 -17.09 -14.50 -16.01
N ALA A 121 -17.29 -15.20 -14.87
CA ALA A 121 -17.61 -16.63 -14.91
C ALA A 121 -18.88 -16.90 -15.72
N SER A 122 -19.94 -16.14 -15.48
CA SER A 122 -21.21 -16.24 -16.23
C SER A 122 -21.01 -15.92 -17.72
N ALA A 123 -20.29 -14.85 -18.05
CA ALA A 123 -20.00 -14.50 -19.46
C ALA A 123 -19.17 -15.55 -20.19
N MET A 124 -18.40 -16.35 -19.46
CA MET A 124 -17.61 -17.46 -19.99
C MET A 124 -18.37 -18.81 -19.97
N GLY A 125 -19.65 -18.82 -19.56
CA GLY A 125 -20.41 -20.06 -19.39
C GLY A 125 -19.82 -21.02 -18.35
N ARG A 126 -19.22 -20.47 -17.29
CA ARG A 126 -18.49 -21.20 -16.25
C ARG A 126 -19.09 -21.01 -14.86
N ASP A 127 -20.39 -21.09 -14.74
CA ASP A 127 -21.11 -20.92 -13.45
C ASP A 127 -20.84 -22.07 -12.44
N GLY A 128 -19.65 -22.69 -12.54
CA GLY A 128 -19.34 -23.98 -12.01
C GLY A 128 -19.38 -24.13 -10.49
N SER A 129 -18.89 -23.21 -9.68
CA SER A 129 -18.96 -23.31 -8.21
C SER A 129 -18.99 -21.96 -7.54
N PRO A 130 -20.19 -21.39 -7.30
CA PRO A 130 -20.34 -20.13 -6.58
C PRO A 130 -19.63 -20.11 -5.22
N TRP A 131 -19.53 -21.29 -4.57
CA TRP A 131 -18.82 -21.46 -3.30
C TRP A 131 -17.32 -21.27 -3.43
N LEU A 132 -16.69 -21.83 -4.46
CA LEU A 132 -15.27 -21.70 -4.65
C LEU A 132 -14.86 -20.22 -4.85
N VAL A 133 -15.67 -19.50 -5.63
CA VAL A 133 -15.47 -18.07 -5.86
C VAL A 133 -15.63 -17.27 -4.57
N LEU A 134 -16.66 -17.60 -3.76
CA LEU A 134 -16.86 -16.94 -2.46
C LEU A 134 -15.72 -17.22 -1.51
N VAL A 135 -15.31 -18.49 -1.38
CA VAL A 135 -14.22 -18.89 -0.49
C VAL A 135 -12.91 -18.23 -0.90
N ALA A 136 -12.61 -18.17 -2.20
CA ALA A 136 -11.43 -17.48 -2.71
C ALA A 136 -11.49 -15.96 -2.44
N ALA A 137 -12.69 -15.35 -2.56
CA ALA A 137 -12.89 -13.93 -2.24
C ALA A 137 -12.76 -13.64 -0.75
N LEU A 138 -13.29 -14.52 0.12
CA LEU A 138 -13.10 -14.45 1.57
C LEU A 138 -11.63 -14.60 1.93
N PHE A 139 -10.94 -15.61 1.39
CA PHE A 139 -9.52 -15.82 1.62
C PHE A 139 -8.70 -14.58 1.23
N TRP A 140 -8.97 -14.01 0.04
CA TRP A 140 -8.30 -12.77 -0.37
C TRP A 140 -8.61 -11.61 0.60
N ALA A 141 -9.88 -11.43 0.99
CA ALA A 141 -10.33 -10.28 1.77
C ALA A 141 -9.74 -10.26 3.20
N ILE A 142 -9.59 -11.43 3.83
CA ILE A 142 -9.08 -11.53 5.21
C ILE A 142 -7.68 -12.12 5.30
N HIS A 143 -6.93 -12.13 4.20
CA HIS A 143 -5.54 -12.60 4.20
C HIS A 143 -4.63 -11.65 4.97
N PRO A 144 -3.63 -12.12 5.74
CA PRO A 144 -2.69 -11.25 6.49
C PRO A 144 -1.98 -10.19 5.66
N MET A 145 -1.69 -10.45 4.39
CA MET A 145 -1.12 -9.46 3.46
C MET A 145 -2.09 -8.33 3.11
N ARG A 146 -3.35 -8.36 3.55
CA ARG A 146 -4.30 -7.23 3.40
C ARG A 146 -4.19 -6.25 4.55
N VAL A 147 -3.47 -6.61 5.61
CA VAL A 147 -3.36 -5.78 6.81
C VAL A 147 -2.67 -4.46 6.51
N GLU A 148 -1.51 -4.48 5.87
CA GLU A 148 -0.80 -3.24 5.50
C GLU A 148 -1.69 -2.30 4.66
N PRO A 149 -2.31 -2.73 3.55
CA PRO A 149 -3.20 -1.86 2.75
C PRO A 149 -4.36 -1.26 3.54
N VAL A 150 -4.93 -1.99 4.52
CA VAL A 150 -6.15 -1.57 5.21
C VAL A 150 -5.85 -0.79 6.50
N ALA A 151 -4.89 -1.26 7.29
CA ALA A 151 -4.57 -0.68 8.59
C ALA A 151 -3.63 0.52 8.51
N TRP A 152 -2.97 0.77 7.39
CA TRP A 152 -2.14 1.96 7.18
C TRP A 152 -2.91 3.04 6.44
N ILE A 153 -3.07 4.22 7.05
CA ILE A 153 -3.84 5.34 6.47
C ILE A 153 -3.29 5.74 5.10
N ALA A 154 -1.97 5.87 4.97
CA ALA A 154 -1.31 6.25 3.72
C ALA A 154 -1.52 5.26 2.57
N CYS A 155 -1.95 4.03 2.87
CA CYS A 155 -2.31 3.04 1.86
C CYS A 155 -3.70 3.23 1.25
N ARG A 156 -4.47 4.26 1.62
CA ARG A 156 -5.74 4.60 0.97
C ARG A 156 -5.63 4.65 -0.55
N LYS A 157 -4.52 5.18 -1.05
CA LYS A 157 -4.21 5.22 -2.49
C LYS A 157 -4.34 3.84 -3.15
N GLU A 158 -3.94 2.76 -2.44
CA GLU A 158 -4.06 1.40 -2.96
C GLU A 158 -5.52 0.99 -3.14
N MET A 159 -6.33 1.26 -2.16
CA MET A 159 -7.73 0.85 -2.18
C MET A 159 -8.56 1.69 -3.15
N LEU A 160 -8.26 2.98 -3.30
CA LEU A 160 -8.96 3.88 -4.22
C LEU A 160 -8.71 3.54 -5.68
N TRP A 161 -7.42 3.36 -6.09
CA TRP A 161 -7.16 3.04 -7.48
C TRP A 161 -7.70 1.66 -7.84
N VAL A 162 -7.69 0.70 -6.90
CA VAL A 162 -8.29 -0.62 -7.10
C VAL A 162 -9.80 -0.54 -7.19
N LEU A 163 -10.47 0.27 -6.36
CA LEU A 163 -11.90 0.53 -6.43
C LEU A 163 -12.32 0.99 -7.83
N PHE A 164 -11.67 2.04 -8.32
CA PHE A 164 -11.97 2.56 -9.66
C PHE A 164 -11.58 1.57 -10.76
N THR A 165 -10.51 0.80 -10.59
CA THR A 165 -10.14 -0.26 -11.54
C THR A 165 -11.23 -1.33 -11.62
N LEU A 166 -11.70 -1.85 -10.49
CA LEU A 166 -12.75 -2.87 -10.47
C LEU A 166 -14.08 -2.33 -11.03
N CYS A 167 -14.48 -1.11 -10.65
CA CYS A 167 -15.66 -0.45 -11.21
C CYS A 167 -15.53 -0.29 -12.74
N GLY A 168 -14.41 0.23 -13.20
CA GLY A 168 -14.15 0.45 -14.62
C GLY A 168 -14.15 -0.85 -15.42
N LEU A 169 -13.55 -1.92 -14.90
CA LEU A 169 -13.56 -3.24 -15.53
C LEU A 169 -14.95 -3.88 -15.50
N ALA A 170 -15.79 -3.60 -14.50
CA ALA A 170 -17.19 -4.03 -14.50
C ALA A 170 -17.99 -3.33 -15.61
N PHE A 171 -17.78 -2.02 -15.81
CA PHE A 171 -18.37 -1.29 -16.94
C PHE A 171 -17.80 -1.75 -18.29
N TRP A 172 -16.51 -2.02 -18.35
CA TRP A 172 -15.86 -2.57 -19.54
C TRP A 172 -16.42 -3.94 -19.92
N LEU A 173 -16.59 -4.84 -18.96
CA LEU A 173 -17.22 -6.15 -19.17
C LEU A 173 -18.67 -5.99 -19.66
N LYS A 174 -19.43 -5.08 -19.05
CA LYS A 174 -20.79 -4.76 -19.49
C LYS A 174 -20.83 -4.24 -20.94
N TYR A 175 -19.88 -3.41 -21.34
CA TYR A 175 -19.72 -2.96 -22.73
C TYR A 175 -19.43 -4.13 -23.67
N LEU A 176 -18.48 -5.00 -23.32
CA LEU A 176 -18.07 -6.13 -24.15
C LEU A 176 -19.18 -7.17 -24.36
N THR A 177 -20.08 -7.32 -23.39
CA THR A 177 -21.18 -8.30 -23.42
C THR A 177 -22.51 -7.72 -23.93
N ALA A 178 -22.58 -6.40 -24.14
CA ALA A 178 -23.78 -5.74 -24.64
C ALA A 178 -23.89 -5.79 -26.17
N SER A 179 -25.10 -5.63 -26.69
CA SER A 179 -25.31 -5.38 -28.13
C SER A 179 -24.71 -4.03 -28.53
N VAL A 180 -23.89 -4.00 -29.58
CA VAL A 180 -23.08 -2.83 -30.01
C VAL A 180 -23.91 -1.56 -30.33
N ARG A 181 -25.20 -1.72 -30.58
CA ARG A 181 -26.12 -0.59 -30.94
C ARG A 181 -26.89 -0.02 -29.74
N ASN A 182 -26.67 -0.49 -28.53
CA ASN A 182 -27.46 -0.06 -27.37
C ASN A 182 -26.82 1.18 -26.70
N ALA A 183 -27.65 2.17 -26.35
CA ALA A 183 -27.22 3.36 -25.59
C ALA A 183 -26.50 3.00 -24.28
N THR A 184 -26.91 1.94 -23.61
CA THR A 184 -26.27 1.38 -22.42
C THR A 184 -24.82 0.94 -22.65
N ALA A 185 -24.49 0.47 -23.86
CA ALA A 185 -23.10 0.08 -24.19
C ALA A 185 -22.19 1.31 -24.27
N LYS A 186 -22.65 2.39 -24.92
CA LYS A 186 -21.90 3.65 -25.01
C LYS A 186 -21.66 4.26 -23.62
N THR A 187 -22.69 4.32 -22.79
CA THR A 187 -22.57 4.80 -21.40
C THR A 187 -21.58 3.95 -20.61
N SER A 188 -21.61 2.62 -20.75
CA SER A 188 -20.67 1.73 -20.07
C SER A 188 -19.22 1.96 -20.53
N LEU A 189 -19.00 2.22 -21.82
CA LEU A 189 -17.68 2.56 -22.35
C LEU A 189 -17.14 3.86 -21.76
N ILE A 190 -17.96 4.91 -21.70
CA ILE A 190 -17.62 6.21 -21.12
C ILE A 190 -17.30 6.05 -19.62
N LEU A 191 -18.14 5.33 -18.87
CA LEU A 191 -17.92 5.08 -17.44
C LEU A 191 -16.64 4.28 -17.18
N ALA A 192 -16.32 3.30 -18.03
CA ALA A 192 -15.05 2.57 -17.95
C ALA A 192 -13.86 3.50 -18.13
N PHE A 193 -13.91 4.43 -19.09
CA PHE A 193 -12.88 5.44 -19.31
C PHE A 193 -12.75 6.41 -18.13
N ILE A 194 -13.88 6.94 -17.63
CA ILE A 194 -13.88 7.83 -16.44
C ILE A 194 -13.25 7.13 -15.23
N CYS A 195 -13.58 5.86 -15.01
CA CYS A 195 -12.97 5.07 -13.94
C CYS A 195 -11.46 4.86 -14.15
N CYS A 196 -11.00 4.67 -15.38
CA CYS A 196 -9.58 4.60 -15.71
C CYS A 196 -8.86 5.91 -15.32
N VAL A 197 -9.40 7.06 -15.70
CA VAL A 197 -8.88 8.38 -15.33
C VAL A 197 -8.83 8.53 -13.80
N ALA A 198 -9.94 8.22 -13.12
CA ALA A 198 -10.04 8.31 -11.68
C ALA A 198 -9.01 7.40 -10.97
N ALA A 199 -8.83 6.16 -11.44
CA ALA A 199 -7.81 5.25 -10.92
C ALA A 199 -6.41 5.82 -11.06
N CYS A 200 -6.07 6.36 -12.24
CA CYS A 200 -4.78 6.99 -12.52
C CYS A 200 -4.52 8.22 -11.63
N LEU A 201 -5.54 9.01 -11.33
CA LEU A 201 -5.46 10.16 -10.42
C LEU A 201 -5.36 9.77 -8.93
N CYS A 202 -5.69 8.51 -8.59
CA CYS A 202 -5.49 7.99 -7.23
C CYS A 202 -4.07 7.47 -7.00
N LYS A 203 -3.50 6.75 -7.98
CA LYS A 203 -2.14 6.19 -7.90
C LYS A 203 -1.60 5.86 -9.28
N PRO A 204 -0.32 6.18 -9.58
CA PRO A 204 0.29 5.87 -10.87
C PRO A 204 0.27 4.38 -11.26
N SER A 205 0.23 3.45 -10.29
CA SER A 205 0.13 2.01 -10.57
C SER A 205 -1.09 1.65 -11.43
N ALA A 206 -2.12 2.50 -11.46
CA ALA A 206 -3.31 2.32 -12.31
C ALA A 206 -3.02 2.44 -13.82
N MET A 207 -1.80 2.82 -14.22
CA MET A 207 -1.37 2.77 -15.64
C MET A 207 -1.51 1.36 -16.26
N CYS A 208 -1.64 0.30 -15.45
CA CYS A 208 -1.91 -1.05 -15.92
C CYS A 208 -3.36 -1.27 -16.37
N PHE A 209 -4.29 -0.35 -16.10
CA PHE A 209 -5.72 -0.50 -16.40
C PHE A 209 -6.02 -0.88 -17.86
N PRO A 210 -5.49 -0.20 -18.91
CA PRO A 210 -5.79 -0.56 -20.29
C PRO A 210 -5.32 -1.98 -20.65
N VAL A 211 -4.23 -2.46 -20.05
CA VAL A 211 -3.74 -3.82 -20.26
C VAL A 211 -4.67 -4.84 -19.61
N LEU A 212 -5.19 -4.57 -18.41
CA LEU A 212 -6.19 -5.41 -17.75
C LEU A 212 -7.51 -5.44 -18.52
N ALA A 213 -7.96 -4.29 -19.04
CA ALA A 213 -9.14 -4.22 -19.92
C ALA A 213 -8.93 -5.07 -21.19
N GLY A 214 -7.72 -5.04 -21.77
CA GLY A 214 -7.31 -5.89 -22.88
C GLY A 214 -7.35 -7.37 -22.55
N ALA A 215 -6.88 -7.76 -21.36
CA ALA A 215 -6.93 -9.14 -20.90
C ALA A 215 -8.38 -9.66 -20.78
N PHE A 216 -9.32 -8.85 -20.27
CA PHE A 216 -10.76 -9.18 -20.28
C PHE A 216 -11.30 -9.34 -21.69
N HIS A 217 -10.95 -8.45 -22.60
CA HIS A 217 -11.38 -8.51 -23.99
C HIS A 217 -10.91 -9.80 -24.67
N LEU A 218 -9.61 -10.11 -24.53
CA LEU A 218 -9.03 -11.32 -25.11
C LEU A 218 -9.62 -12.61 -24.50
N LEU A 219 -9.85 -12.63 -23.19
CA LEU A 219 -10.46 -13.76 -22.51
C LEU A 219 -11.86 -14.04 -23.07
N LEU A 220 -12.74 -13.03 -23.18
CA LEU A 220 -14.08 -13.19 -23.74
C LEU A 220 -14.04 -13.56 -25.21
N ARG A 221 -13.11 -13.01 -25.99
CA ARG A 221 -12.96 -13.34 -27.40
C ARG A 221 -12.58 -14.80 -27.62
N SER A 222 -11.75 -15.36 -26.72
CA SER A 222 -11.28 -16.75 -26.84
C SER A 222 -12.28 -17.79 -26.36
N GLY A 223 -13.20 -17.45 -25.46
CA GLY A 223 -13.99 -18.47 -24.79
C GLY A 223 -15.34 -18.01 -24.22
N ALA A 224 -15.95 -16.94 -24.70
CA ALA A 224 -17.29 -16.54 -24.28
C ALA A 224 -18.32 -17.66 -24.51
N SER A 225 -19.33 -17.75 -23.64
CA SER A 225 -20.42 -18.71 -23.79
C SER A 225 -21.18 -18.47 -25.11
N GLU A 226 -21.92 -19.47 -25.59
CA GLU A 226 -22.68 -19.37 -26.83
C GLU A 226 -23.71 -18.27 -26.77
N ASP A 227 -24.28 -17.97 -25.61
CA ASP A 227 -25.24 -16.89 -25.38
C ASP A 227 -24.59 -15.50 -25.38
N VAL A 228 -23.28 -15.41 -25.27
CA VAL A 228 -22.54 -14.14 -25.25
C VAL A 228 -21.80 -13.97 -26.58
N ARG A 229 -22.17 -12.91 -27.32
CA ARG A 229 -21.44 -12.58 -28.54
C ARG A 229 -19.97 -12.34 -28.24
N LYS A 230 -19.09 -13.04 -28.97
CA LYS A 230 -17.63 -12.82 -28.89
C LYS A 230 -17.31 -11.37 -29.31
N PRO A 231 -16.71 -10.56 -28.42
CA PRO A 231 -16.46 -9.16 -28.73
C PRO A 231 -15.38 -9.01 -29.81
N GLY A 232 -15.65 -8.15 -30.80
CA GLY A 232 -14.65 -7.72 -31.77
C GLY A 232 -13.99 -6.40 -31.35
N PHE A 233 -12.86 -6.07 -31.95
CA PHE A 233 -12.23 -4.75 -31.79
C PHE A 233 -12.98 -3.72 -32.65
N SER A 234 -14.06 -3.16 -32.12
CA SER A 234 -14.79 -2.06 -32.78
C SER A 234 -13.95 -0.77 -32.77
N ALA A 235 -14.19 0.15 -33.70
CA ALA A 235 -13.54 1.44 -33.74
C ALA A 235 -13.68 2.21 -32.40
N GLN A 236 -14.84 2.10 -31.75
CA GLN A 236 -15.09 2.71 -30.44
C GLN A 236 -14.23 2.10 -29.32
N ALA A 237 -14.09 0.77 -29.31
CA ALA A 237 -13.20 0.10 -28.34
C ALA A 237 -11.74 0.50 -28.58
N ILE A 238 -11.29 0.54 -29.84
CA ILE A 238 -9.92 0.96 -30.19
C ILE A 238 -9.67 2.41 -29.76
N ALA A 239 -10.58 3.33 -30.07
CA ALA A 239 -10.46 4.72 -29.64
C ALA A 239 -10.39 4.85 -28.10
N CYS A 240 -11.22 4.08 -27.38
CA CYS A 240 -11.19 4.05 -25.92
C CYS A 240 -9.86 3.50 -25.38
N TYR A 241 -9.30 2.44 -25.97
CA TYR A 241 -7.98 1.94 -25.61
C TYR A 241 -6.89 2.99 -25.80
N ILE A 242 -6.89 3.66 -26.96
CA ILE A 242 -5.92 4.74 -27.25
C ILE A 242 -6.01 5.82 -26.17
N ALA A 243 -7.25 6.28 -25.85
CA ALA A 243 -7.47 7.27 -24.82
C ALA A 243 -6.98 6.80 -23.43
N MET A 244 -7.27 5.54 -23.05
CA MET A 244 -6.78 4.96 -21.80
C MET A 244 -5.25 4.86 -21.75
N PHE A 245 -4.58 4.49 -22.84
CA PHE A 245 -3.11 4.46 -22.92
C PHE A 245 -2.49 5.85 -22.87
N VAL A 246 -3.12 6.86 -23.46
CA VAL A 246 -2.68 8.25 -23.35
C VAL A 246 -2.73 8.73 -21.90
N VAL A 247 -3.82 8.46 -21.19
CA VAL A 247 -3.98 8.79 -19.77
C VAL A 247 -2.93 8.04 -18.92
N ALA A 248 -2.78 6.74 -19.16
CA ALA A 248 -1.79 5.91 -18.46
C ALA A 248 -0.36 6.41 -18.68
N GLY A 249 0.00 6.76 -19.92
CA GLY A 249 1.31 7.33 -20.26
C GLY A 249 1.55 8.70 -19.61
N GLY A 250 0.56 9.59 -19.65
CA GLY A 250 0.63 10.89 -18.98
C GLY A 250 0.82 10.74 -17.45
N THR A 251 0.11 9.79 -16.85
CA THR A 251 0.27 9.48 -15.42
C THR A 251 1.67 8.94 -15.09
N ALA A 252 2.21 8.06 -15.94
CA ALA A 252 3.56 7.53 -15.77
C ALA A 252 4.62 8.64 -15.84
N ILE A 253 4.48 9.57 -16.78
CA ILE A 253 5.36 10.74 -16.91
C ILE A 253 5.27 11.65 -15.67
N ALA A 254 4.04 11.95 -15.22
CA ALA A 254 3.81 12.76 -14.03
C ALA A 254 4.44 12.12 -12.77
N ALA A 255 4.31 10.79 -12.63
CA ALA A 255 4.91 10.04 -11.53
C ALA A 255 6.43 10.08 -11.58
N ALA A 256 7.04 9.84 -12.75
CA ALA A 256 8.48 9.91 -12.92
C ALA A 256 9.01 11.31 -12.59
N TYR A 257 8.35 12.37 -13.07
CA TYR A 257 8.69 13.75 -12.75
C TYR A 257 8.60 14.03 -11.24
N SER A 258 7.52 13.60 -10.58
CA SER A 258 7.35 13.78 -9.14
C SER A 258 8.46 13.08 -8.33
N GLN A 259 8.82 11.86 -8.71
CA GLN A 259 9.84 11.08 -8.02
C GLN A 259 11.24 11.67 -8.17
N THR A 260 11.63 12.12 -9.36
CA THR A 260 12.96 12.70 -9.59
C THR A 260 13.21 13.98 -8.80
N HIS A 261 12.15 14.71 -8.42
CA HIS A 261 12.25 15.98 -7.69
C HIS A 261 12.17 15.81 -6.16
N VAL A 262 11.75 14.66 -5.65
CA VAL A 262 11.53 14.42 -4.22
C VAL A 262 12.32 13.23 -3.70
N ALA A 263 12.60 12.24 -4.56
CA ALA A 263 13.36 11.06 -4.18
C ALA A 263 14.81 11.45 -3.88
N GLY A 264 15.20 11.28 -2.61
CA GLY A 264 16.60 11.38 -2.22
C GLY A 264 17.48 10.33 -2.92
N GLN A 265 18.78 10.39 -2.67
CA GLN A 265 19.81 9.54 -3.28
C GLN A 265 19.53 8.01 -3.26
N GLU A 266 18.64 7.55 -2.37
CA GLU A 266 18.33 6.11 -2.21
C GLU A 266 17.49 5.54 -3.36
N ALA A 267 16.54 6.31 -3.90
CA ALA A 267 15.76 5.88 -5.07
C ALA A 267 16.63 5.85 -6.35
N VAL A 268 17.63 6.71 -6.41
CA VAL A 268 18.60 6.77 -7.53
C VAL A 268 19.52 5.55 -7.52
N ALA A 269 19.87 5.01 -6.34
CA ALA A 269 20.80 3.88 -6.22
C ALA A 269 20.28 2.60 -6.89
N LEU A 270 18.96 2.32 -6.85
CA LEU A 270 18.42 1.15 -7.53
C LEU A 270 18.42 1.30 -9.06
N PHE A 271 18.27 2.54 -9.57
CA PHE A 271 18.43 2.82 -11.01
C PHE A 271 19.86 2.61 -11.50
N ALA A 272 20.84 2.89 -10.64
CA ALA A 272 22.25 2.68 -10.93
C ALA A 272 22.68 1.20 -10.90
N ALA A 273 21.85 0.31 -10.33
CA ALA A 273 22.16 -1.11 -10.25
C ALA A 273 22.15 -1.77 -11.65
N PRO A 274 23.11 -2.65 -11.97
CA PRO A 274 23.12 -3.41 -13.21
C PRO A 274 21.82 -4.18 -13.44
N PHE A 275 21.42 -4.33 -14.72
CA PHE A 275 20.14 -4.95 -15.07
C PHE A 275 19.95 -6.35 -14.47
N HIS A 276 21.01 -7.18 -14.48
CA HIS A 276 20.92 -8.53 -13.89
C HIS A 276 20.63 -8.50 -12.38
N HIS A 277 21.13 -7.52 -11.64
CA HIS A 277 20.78 -7.34 -10.22
C HIS A 277 19.30 -7.01 -10.05
N ARG A 278 18.74 -6.16 -10.92
CA ARG A 278 17.31 -5.84 -10.91
C ARG A 278 16.44 -7.05 -11.23
N VAL A 279 16.89 -7.92 -12.14
CA VAL A 279 16.20 -9.19 -12.42
C VAL A 279 16.19 -10.11 -11.20
N VAL A 280 17.34 -10.31 -10.56
CA VAL A 280 17.44 -11.15 -9.35
C VAL A 280 16.56 -10.60 -8.23
N HIS A 281 16.55 -9.27 -8.03
CA HIS A 281 15.67 -8.61 -7.09
C HIS A 281 14.19 -8.86 -7.41
N ALA A 282 13.78 -8.70 -8.66
CA ALA A 282 12.40 -8.92 -9.09
C ALA A 282 11.95 -10.37 -8.86
N LEU A 283 12.80 -11.35 -9.16
CA LEU A 283 12.52 -12.76 -8.90
C LEU A 283 12.41 -13.06 -7.40
N SER A 284 13.28 -12.46 -6.58
CA SER A 284 13.21 -12.57 -5.13
C SER A 284 11.91 -11.97 -4.57
N ALA A 285 11.50 -10.78 -5.05
CA ALA A 285 10.23 -10.17 -4.66
C ALA A 285 9.02 -11.04 -5.03
N LEU A 286 9.01 -11.62 -6.23
CA LEU A 286 7.96 -12.58 -6.65
C LEU A 286 7.94 -13.80 -5.74
N GLY A 287 9.10 -14.35 -5.40
CA GLY A 287 9.22 -15.47 -4.47
C GLY A 287 8.66 -15.16 -3.08
N PHE A 288 8.96 -13.97 -2.56
CA PHE A 288 8.36 -13.49 -1.31
C PHE A 288 6.83 -13.46 -1.38
N TYR A 289 6.25 -12.93 -2.47
CA TYR A 289 4.79 -12.85 -2.60
C TYR A 289 4.14 -14.22 -2.69
N PHE A 290 4.74 -15.17 -3.39
CA PHE A 290 4.24 -16.55 -3.43
C PHE A 290 4.36 -17.25 -2.08
N TRP A 291 5.48 -17.07 -1.39
CA TRP A 291 5.67 -17.63 -0.05
C TRP A 291 4.68 -17.03 0.95
N ALA A 292 4.57 -15.70 1.02
CA ALA A 292 3.68 -14.99 1.93
C ALA A 292 2.18 -15.26 1.66
N ALA A 293 1.81 -15.60 0.42
CA ALA A 293 0.45 -16.02 0.10
C ALA A 293 0.09 -17.38 0.72
N VAL A 294 1.07 -18.26 0.92
CA VAL A 294 0.87 -19.59 1.51
C VAL A 294 1.23 -19.59 3.01
N TRP A 295 2.28 -18.91 3.37
CA TRP A 295 2.78 -18.84 4.75
C TRP A 295 3.10 -17.40 5.15
N PRO A 296 2.10 -16.64 5.63
CA PRO A 296 2.23 -15.21 5.91
C PRO A 296 2.95 -14.95 7.26
N SER A 297 4.18 -15.44 7.39
CA SER A 297 5.04 -15.16 8.53
C SER A 297 6.01 -14.00 8.24
N GLY A 298 6.49 -13.34 9.27
CA GLY A 298 7.48 -12.27 9.12
C GLY A 298 6.97 -11.00 8.46
N LEU A 299 5.66 -10.82 8.29
CA LEU A 299 5.09 -9.60 7.75
C LEU A 299 5.30 -8.44 8.72
N HIS A 300 5.80 -7.33 8.20
CA HIS A 300 6.07 -6.11 8.99
C HIS A 300 6.06 -4.86 8.09
N VAL A 301 6.14 -3.69 8.70
CA VAL A 301 6.29 -2.42 8.00
C VAL A 301 7.72 -2.27 7.49
N ASP A 302 7.88 -1.67 6.29
CA ASP A 302 9.15 -1.17 5.80
C ASP A 302 10.23 -2.24 5.58
N PHE A 303 10.00 -3.14 4.61
CA PHE A 303 11.00 -4.12 4.20
C PHE A 303 12.21 -3.44 3.57
N ARG A 304 13.35 -3.50 4.25
CA ARG A 304 14.57 -2.85 3.78
C ARG A 304 15.23 -3.58 2.61
N MET A 305 15.81 -2.81 1.73
CA MET A 305 16.85 -3.33 0.84
C MET A 305 18.17 -3.41 1.61
N VAL A 306 18.78 -4.60 1.65
CA VAL A 306 20.14 -4.78 2.16
C VAL A 306 21.13 -4.15 1.17
N GLU A 307 22.24 -3.61 1.66
CA GLU A 307 23.34 -3.17 0.81
C GLU A 307 23.80 -4.36 -0.04
N GLY A 308 23.54 -4.28 -1.33
CA GLY A 308 23.69 -5.37 -2.27
C GLY A 308 22.44 -5.57 -3.09
N ILE A 309 22.21 -6.78 -3.55
CA ILE A 309 21.25 -7.09 -4.59
C ILE A 309 19.97 -7.70 -4.02
N LEU A 310 20.07 -8.34 -2.84
CA LEU A 310 18.99 -9.14 -2.27
C LEU A 310 18.54 -8.62 -0.91
N PRO A 311 17.24 -8.69 -0.59
CA PRO A 311 16.74 -8.58 0.77
C PRO A 311 17.32 -9.70 1.66
N GLN A 312 17.19 -9.56 2.98
CA GLN A 312 17.77 -10.50 3.96
C GLN A 312 17.43 -11.97 3.65
N ASP A 313 16.20 -12.25 3.20
CA ASP A 313 15.72 -13.60 2.85
C ASP A 313 15.78 -13.87 1.34
N GLY A 314 16.60 -13.14 0.60
CA GLY A 314 16.62 -13.19 -0.87
C GLY A 314 16.86 -14.56 -1.47
N ALA A 315 17.74 -15.36 -0.86
CA ALA A 315 18.00 -16.73 -1.33
C ALA A 315 16.79 -17.64 -1.12
N ALA A 316 16.13 -17.58 0.05
CA ALA A 316 14.91 -18.35 0.33
C ALA A 316 13.77 -17.92 -0.61
N ASN A 317 13.63 -16.63 -0.88
CA ASN A 317 12.66 -16.10 -1.83
C ASN A 317 12.91 -16.59 -3.27
N LEU A 318 14.17 -16.69 -3.71
CA LEU A 318 14.49 -17.24 -5.04
C LEU A 318 14.13 -18.73 -5.13
N ILE A 319 14.35 -19.51 -4.07
CA ILE A 319 13.90 -20.91 -4.00
C ILE A 319 12.38 -20.98 -4.08
N ALA A 320 11.66 -20.16 -3.31
CA ALA A 320 10.20 -20.09 -3.35
C ALA A 320 9.68 -19.72 -4.74
N PHE A 321 10.33 -18.77 -5.43
CA PHE A 321 10.02 -18.46 -6.82
C PHE A 321 10.22 -19.65 -7.75
N ALA A 322 11.36 -20.34 -7.65
CA ALA A 322 11.65 -21.48 -8.50
C ALA A 322 10.63 -22.62 -8.30
N VAL A 323 10.24 -22.89 -7.05
CA VAL A 323 9.21 -23.88 -6.73
C VAL A 323 7.86 -23.47 -7.31
N ALA A 324 7.43 -22.21 -7.14
CA ALA A 324 6.18 -21.71 -7.68
C ALA A 324 6.15 -21.76 -9.21
N ALA A 325 7.25 -21.38 -9.87
CA ALA A 325 7.39 -21.46 -11.32
C ALA A 325 7.32 -22.92 -11.81
N MET A 326 7.98 -23.83 -11.13
CA MET A 326 7.94 -25.26 -11.45
C MET A 326 6.51 -25.81 -11.33
N VAL A 327 5.80 -25.50 -10.24
CA VAL A 327 4.40 -25.91 -10.05
C VAL A 327 3.50 -25.34 -11.17
N ALA A 328 3.69 -24.07 -11.53
CA ALA A 328 2.95 -23.45 -12.62
C ALA A 328 3.21 -24.14 -13.98
N VAL A 329 4.47 -24.45 -14.30
CA VAL A 329 4.84 -25.17 -15.53
C VAL A 329 4.21 -26.58 -15.55
N LEU A 330 4.31 -27.32 -14.45
CA LEU A 330 3.70 -28.65 -14.34
C LEU A 330 2.17 -28.59 -14.51
N ALA A 331 1.52 -27.60 -13.92
CA ALA A 331 0.08 -27.39 -14.08
C ALA A 331 -0.29 -27.10 -15.55
N VAL A 332 0.46 -26.23 -16.23
CA VAL A 332 0.24 -25.93 -17.65
C VAL A 332 0.46 -27.17 -18.52
N VAL A 333 1.53 -27.94 -18.32
CA VAL A 333 1.81 -29.17 -19.04
C VAL A 333 0.70 -30.21 -18.82
N TYR A 334 0.23 -30.35 -17.58
CA TYR A 334 -0.90 -31.24 -17.25
C TYR A 334 -2.18 -30.83 -17.99
N MET A 335 -2.55 -29.56 -17.97
CA MET A 335 -3.73 -29.02 -18.65
C MET A 335 -3.62 -29.15 -20.17
N TRP A 336 -2.42 -28.96 -20.72
CA TRP A 336 -2.15 -29.13 -22.15
C TRP A 336 -2.33 -30.61 -22.55
N ARG A 337 -1.76 -31.55 -21.78
CA ARG A 337 -1.95 -32.99 -22.01
C ARG A 337 -3.42 -33.43 -21.93
N LYS A 338 -4.19 -32.82 -21.02
CA LYS A 338 -5.63 -33.04 -20.88
C LYS A 338 -6.48 -32.33 -21.93
N LYS A 339 -5.86 -31.65 -22.90
CA LYS A 339 -6.54 -30.89 -23.97
C LYS A 339 -7.63 -29.94 -23.42
N SER A 340 -7.31 -29.21 -22.36
CA SER A 340 -8.26 -28.29 -21.68
C SER A 340 -7.97 -26.82 -22.00
N PRO A 341 -8.31 -26.34 -23.21
CA PRO A 341 -7.98 -24.97 -23.64
C PRO A 341 -8.60 -23.91 -22.74
N GLY A 342 -9.77 -24.18 -22.21
CA GLY A 342 -10.42 -23.27 -21.29
C GLY A 342 -9.71 -23.11 -19.95
N ALA A 343 -9.09 -24.16 -19.42
CA ALA A 343 -8.27 -24.07 -18.20
C ALA A 343 -6.98 -23.31 -18.47
N ILE A 344 -6.36 -23.51 -19.63
CA ILE A 344 -5.16 -22.75 -20.04
C ILE A 344 -5.48 -21.26 -20.12
N SER A 345 -6.59 -20.88 -20.78
CA SER A 345 -7.02 -19.46 -20.85
C SER A 345 -7.27 -18.84 -19.47
N ALA A 346 -7.87 -19.60 -18.55
CA ALA A 346 -8.08 -19.16 -17.17
C ALA A 346 -6.76 -18.91 -16.43
N CYS A 347 -5.80 -19.82 -16.57
CA CYS A 347 -4.48 -19.67 -15.96
C CYS A 347 -3.71 -18.51 -16.55
N LEU A 348 -3.69 -18.34 -17.88
CA LEU A 348 -3.02 -17.23 -18.55
C LEU A 348 -3.63 -15.88 -18.16
N PHE A 349 -4.96 -15.81 -18.08
CA PHE A 349 -5.64 -14.59 -17.61
C PHE A 349 -5.27 -14.27 -16.15
N SER A 350 -5.35 -15.27 -15.26
CA SER A 350 -5.03 -15.07 -13.84
C SER A 350 -3.55 -14.71 -13.63
N PHE A 351 -2.66 -15.32 -14.41
CA PHE A 351 -1.24 -14.97 -14.39
C PHE A 351 -1.00 -13.52 -14.90
N ALA A 352 -1.63 -13.14 -16.00
CA ALA A 352 -1.56 -11.75 -16.49
C ALA A 352 -2.13 -10.77 -15.47
N TRP A 353 -3.26 -11.12 -14.83
CA TRP A 353 -3.84 -10.32 -13.76
C TRP A 353 -2.88 -10.14 -12.57
N PHE A 354 -2.11 -11.17 -12.21
CA PHE A 354 -1.10 -11.06 -11.15
C PHE A 354 0.10 -10.23 -11.60
N LEU A 355 0.65 -10.53 -12.78
CA LEU A 355 1.94 -9.99 -13.21
C LEU A 355 1.84 -8.52 -13.66
N VAL A 356 0.79 -8.14 -14.39
CA VAL A 356 0.68 -6.81 -14.99
C VAL A 356 0.63 -5.68 -13.95
N PRO A 357 -0.18 -5.75 -12.88
CA PRO A 357 -0.21 -4.67 -11.87
C PRO A 357 1.02 -4.64 -10.97
N ILE A 358 1.71 -5.77 -10.77
CA ILE A 358 2.87 -5.84 -9.88
C ILE A 358 4.17 -5.46 -10.63
N ALA A 359 4.23 -5.61 -11.94
CA ALA A 359 5.42 -5.37 -12.75
C ALA A 359 6.09 -4.00 -12.53
N PRO A 360 5.36 -2.88 -12.40
CA PRO A 360 5.97 -1.59 -12.11
C PRO A 360 6.71 -1.52 -10.77
N THR A 361 6.33 -2.35 -9.79
CA THR A 361 6.90 -2.36 -8.44
C THR A 361 8.10 -3.30 -8.29
N LEU A 362 8.39 -4.11 -9.31
CA LEU A 362 9.50 -5.08 -9.29
C LEU A 362 10.88 -4.46 -9.54
N GLY A 363 10.99 -3.16 -9.81
CA GLY A 363 12.25 -2.48 -10.03
C GLY A 363 12.96 -2.79 -11.37
N LEU A 364 12.30 -3.49 -12.30
CA LEU A 364 12.90 -3.84 -13.60
C LEU A 364 13.10 -2.63 -14.51
N PHE A 365 12.12 -1.72 -14.57
CA PHE A 365 12.09 -0.56 -15.46
C PHE A 365 12.29 0.77 -14.73
N GLY A 366 12.64 0.74 -13.47
CA GLY A 366 12.79 1.87 -12.60
C GLY A 366 12.34 1.56 -11.18
N SER A 367 12.69 2.38 -10.20
CA SER A 367 12.22 2.21 -8.84
C SER A 367 11.01 3.10 -8.59
N PHE A 368 9.85 2.50 -8.32
CA PHE A 368 8.68 3.20 -7.79
C PHE A 368 8.61 3.09 -6.25
N GLY A 369 9.76 2.92 -5.58
CA GLY A 369 9.86 2.84 -4.14
C GLY A 369 11.27 2.47 -3.68
N ILE A 370 11.53 2.67 -2.40
CA ILE A 370 12.80 2.33 -1.71
C ILE A 370 12.76 0.97 -1.02
N GLU A 371 11.63 0.28 -1.10
CA GLU A 371 11.41 -1.01 -0.44
C GLU A 371 11.67 -2.17 -1.39
N ALA A 372 12.24 -3.24 -0.85
CA ALA A 372 12.52 -4.45 -1.63
C ALA A 372 11.22 -5.12 -2.12
N HIS A 373 10.23 -5.16 -1.27
CA HIS A 373 8.88 -5.66 -1.51
C HIS A 373 7.95 -5.05 -0.46
N ALA A 374 6.64 -5.12 -0.67
CA ALA A 374 5.66 -4.66 0.30
C ALA A 374 4.33 -5.40 0.10
N ASP A 375 3.65 -5.73 1.20
CA ASP A 375 2.38 -6.48 1.15
C ASP A 375 1.34 -5.75 0.29
N ARG A 376 1.30 -4.42 0.39
CA ARG A 376 0.38 -3.55 -0.37
C ARG A 376 0.49 -3.69 -1.89
N PHE A 377 1.65 -4.07 -2.42
CA PHE A 377 1.83 -4.25 -3.86
C PHE A 377 1.05 -5.44 -4.40
N THR A 378 0.65 -6.39 -3.53
CA THR A 378 -0.16 -7.55 -3.89
C THR A 378 -1.67 -7.29 -3.78
N TYR A 379 -2.12 -6.08 -3.43
CA TYR A 379 -3.54 -5.82 -3.15
C TYR A 379 -4.44 -6.13 -4.37
N LEU A 380 -4.15 -5.62 -5.55
CA LEU A 380 -4.83 -5.99 -6.79
C LEU A 380 -4.31 -7.31 -7.37
N PRO A 381 -2.99 -7.56 -7.49
CA PRO A 381 -2.46 -8.79 -8.07
C PRO A 381 -3.01 -10.08 -7.46
N ALA A 382 -3.10 -10.16 -6.14
CA ALA A 382 -3.57 -11.37 -5.46
C ALA A 382 -5.05 -11.70 -5.71
N MET A 383 -5.85 -10.79 -6.28
CA MET A 383 -7.20 -11.07 -6.75
C MET A 383 -7.22 -12.13 -7.87
N ALA A 384 -6.08 -12.41 -8.49
CA ALA A 384 -5.89 -13.46 -9.48
C ALA A 384 -6.44 -14.81 -9.03
N ILE A 385 -6.32 -15.15 -7.73
CA ILE A 385 -6.84 -16.41 -7.16
C ILE A 385 -8.38 -16.50 -7.27
N VAL A 386 -9.06 -15.35 -7.11
CA VAL A 386 -10.53 -15.29 -7.20
C VAL A 386 -10.98 -15.47 -8.65
N PHE A 387 -10.27 -14.86 -9.59
CA PHE A 387 -10.55 -15.05 -11.02
C PHE A 387 -10.21 -16.46 -11.47
N LEU A 388 -9.11 -17.04 -10.98
CA LEU A 388 -8.77 -18.44 -11.24
C LEU A 388 -9.89 -19.37 -10.76
N ALA A 389 -10.37 -19.18 -9.53
CA ALA A 389 -11.48 -19.92 -8.95
C ALA A 389 -12.78 -19.75 -9.77
N ALA A 390 -13.03 -18.55 -10.29
CA ALA A 390 -14.21 -18.23 -11.10
C ALA A 390 -14.16 -18.85 -12.50
N LEU A 391 -12.97 -18.99 -13.07
CA LEU A 391 -12.75 -19.46 -14.44
C LEU A 391 -12.39 -20.94 -14.55
N CYS A 392 -11.97 -21.58 -13.45
CA CYS A 392 -11.72 -23.02 -13.43
C CYS A 392 -13.03 -23.82 -13.33
N ARG A 393 -13.23 -24.72 -14.29
CA ARG A 393 -14.33 -25.70 -14.26
C ARG A 393 -13.91 -26.88 -13.40
N MET A 394 -14.57 -27.06 -12.27
CA MET A 394 -14.43 -28.31 -11.51
C MET A 394 -15.37 -29.37 -12.09
N PRO A 395 -14.95 -30.66 -12.20
CA PRO A 395 -15.86 -31.73 -12.52
C PRO A 395 -17.01 -31.80 -11.50
N ASP A 396 -18.23 -32.11 -11.94
CA ASP A 396 -19.42 -32.17 -11.09
C ASP A 396 -19.26 -33.08 -9.86
N ILE A 397 -18.53 -34.20 -10.01
CA ILE A 397 -18.18 -35.11 -8.92
C ILE A 397 -17.30 -34.39 -7.87
N ALA A 398 -16.35 -33.57 -8.30
CA ALA A 398 -15.49 -32.80 -7.39
C ALA A 398 -16.26 -31.69 -6.71
N VAL A 399 -17.18 -31.04 -7.41
CA VAL A 399 -18.09 -30.01 -6.82
C VAL A 399 -18.98 -30.64 -5.75
N LYS A 400 -19.59 -31.78 -6.01
CA LYS A 400 -20.38 -32.53 -5.01
C LYS A 400 -19.55 -32.94 -3.80
N ARG A 401 -18.39 -33.55 -4.00
CA ARG A 401 -17.49 -33.94 -2.91
C ARG A 401 -17.00 -32.72 -2.10
N PHE A 402 -16.79 -31.57 -2.77
CA PHE A 402 -16.40 -30.33 -2.09
C PHE A 402 -17.55 -29.76 -1.25
N SER A 403 -18.77 -29.73 -1.79
CA SER A 403 -19.93 -29.14 -1.08
C SER A 403 -20.46 -29.97 0.09
N ASP A 404 -20.34 -31.30 0.01
CA ASP A 404 -21.01 -32.20 0.96
C ASP A 404 -20.08 -32.76 2.06
N GLY A 405 -18.78 -32.38 2.08
CA GLY A 405 -17.82 -33.13 2.85
C GLY A 405 -16.86 -32.39 3.76
N ALA A 406 -15.94 -33.18 4.32
CA ALA A 406 -14.84 -32.75 5.17
C ALA A 406 -13.98 -31.64 4.51
N LEU A 407 -13.81 -31.70 3.19
CA LEU A 407 -12.99 -30.75 2.44
C LEU A 407 -13.53 -29.29 2.54
N PHE A 408 -14.84 -29.09 2.41
CA PHE A 408 -15.43 -27.76 2.58
C PHE A 408 -15.21 -27.22 3.99
N LYS A 409 -15.43 -28.05 5.02
CA LYS A 409 -15.17 -27.69 6.42
C LYS A 409 -13.69 -27.35 6.63
N THR A 410 -12.78 -28.16 6.07
CA THR A 410 -11.33 -27.89 6.14
C THR A 410 -10.98 -26.55 5.54
N VAL A 411 -11.52 -26.21 4.35
CA VAL A 411 -11.25 -24.92 3.71
C VAL A 411 -11.79 -23.75 4.53
N LEU A 412 -12.99 -23.89 5.14
CA LEU A 412 -13.51 -22.86 6.05
C LEU A 412 -12.63 -22.67 7.28
N VAL A 413 -12.10 -23.77 7.84
CA VAL A 413 -11.14 -23.70 8.95
C VAL A 413 -9.87 -22.98 8.51
N VAL A 414 -9.33 -23.29 7.34
CA VAL A 414 -8.15 -22.58 6.78
C VAL A 414 -8.45 -21.08 6.64
N VAL A 415 -9.58 -20.69 6.06
CA VAL A 415 -9.99 -19.28 5.92
C VAL A 415 -10.09 -18.61 7.30
N ALA A 416 -10.69 -19.30 8.29
CA ALA A 416 -10.78 -18.77 9.65
C ALA A 416 -9.41 -18.60 10.33
N VAL A 417 -8.48 -19.55 10.13
CA VAL A 417 -7.10 -19.48 10.64
C VAL A 417 -6.37 -18.26 10.04
N TYR A 418 -6.48 -18.05 8.72
CA TYR A 418 -5.88 -16.88 8.08
C TYR A 418 -6.52 -15.57 8.57
N GLY A 419 -7.83 -15.57 8.81
CA GLY A 419 -8.52 -14.44 9.45
C GLY A 419 -7.98 -14.15 10.86
N GLY A 420 -7.69 -15.18 11.65
CA GLY A 420 -7.04 -15.06 12.95
C GLY A 420 -5.62 -14.50 12.86
N PHE A 421 -4.84 -14.95 11.89
CA PHE A 421 -3.52 -14.39 11.61
C PHE A 421 -3.62 -12.92 11.16
N ALA A 422 -4.55 -12.56 10.30
CA ALA A 422 -4.78 -11.18 9.89
C ALA A 422 -5.22 -10.30 11.07
N PHE A 423 -6.12 -10.79 11.91
CA PHE A 423 -6.53 -10.09 13.12
C PHE A 423 -5.33 -9.83 14.06
N ARG A 424 -4.48 -10.85 14.28
CA ARG A 424 -3.23 -10.67 15.06
C ARG A 424 -2.29 -9.68 14.38
N GLN A 425 -2.05 -9.84 13.07
CA GLN A 425 -1.17 -8.97 12.28
C GLN A 425 -1.64 -7.51 12.32
N ALA A 426 -2.95 -7.25 12.24
CA ALA A 426 -3.51 -5.91 12.37
C ALA A 426 -3.15 -5.24 13.71
N GLY A 427 -3.01 -6.02 14.78
CA GLY A 427 -2.58 -5.50 16.08
C GLY A 427 -1.19 -4.88 16.09
N PHE A 428 -0.29 -5.30 15.20
CA PHE A 428 1.02 -4.69 15.05
C PHE A 428 0.98 -3.32 14.36
N TRP A 429 -0.10 -2.99 13.65
CA TRP A 429 -0.32 -1.70 13.00
C TRP A 429 -1.07 -0.68 13.87
N ARG A 430 -1.22 -0.97 15.17
CA ARG A 430 -1.97 -0.11 16.09
C ARG A 430 -1.38 1.29 16.23
N ASP A 431 -0.07 1.40 16.24
CA ASP A 431 0.68 2.65 16.35
C ASP A 431 2.11 2.48 15.82
N ASP A 432 2.81 3.59 15.66
CA ASP A 432 4.17 3.65 15.14
C ASP A 432 5.16 2.77 15.94
N TYR A 433 5.03 2.77 17.26
CA TYR A 433 5.90 1.97 18.14
C TYR A 433 5.74 0.47 17.90
N THR A 434 4.49 -0.04 17.92
CA THR A 434 4.22 -1.47 17.74
C THR A 434 4.54 -1.95 16.33
N ALA A 435 4.33 -1.11 15.32
CA ALA A 435 4.65 -1.46 13.94
C ALA A 435 6.16 -1.64 13.71
N HIS A 436 6.95 -0.69 14.21
CA HIS A 436 8.40 -0.75 14.03
C HIS A 436 9.08 -1.73 15.02
N LEU A 437 8.50 -1.95 16.19
CA LEU A 437 8.96 -3.03 17.08
C LEU A 437 8.78 -4.40 16.40
N ARG A 438 7.65 -4.62 15.72
CA ARG A 438 7.44 -5.82 14.90
C ARG A 438 8.47 -5.94 13.77
N ALA A 439 8.85 -4.82 13.14
CA ALA A 439 9.90 -4.83 12.13
C ALA A 439 11.25 -5.26 12.74
N LEU A 440 11.58 -4.82 13.96
CA LEU A 440 12.79 -5.25 14.68
C LEU A 440 12.74 -6.70 15.14
N ASP A 441 11.56 -7.24 15.47
CA ASP A 441 11.40 -8.68 15.77
C ASP A 441 11.71 -9.53 14.55
N CYS A 442 11.37 -9.05 13.35
CA CYS A 442 11.59 -9.75 12.07
C CYS A 442 13.00 -9.50 11.52
N ASP A 443 13.51 -8.30 11.68
CA ASP A 443 14.84 -7.85 11.24
C ASP A 443 15.51 -7.03 12.34
N PRO A 444 16.23 -7.68 13.29
CA PRO A 444 16.90 -6.99 14.37
C PRO A 444 17.96 -5.97 13.94
N GLY A 445 18.43 -6.07 12.70
CA GLY A 445 19.39 -5.14 12.10
C GLY A 445 18.76 -3.98 11.33
N HIS A 446 17.46 -3.69 11.48
CA HIS A 446 16.76 -2.67 10.69
C HIS A 446 17.01 -1.24 11.20
N PRO A 447 17.89 -0.41 10.56
CA PRO A 447 18.31 0.88 11.14
C PRO A 447 17.15 1.88 11.23
N ARG A 448 16.24 1.94 10.21
CA ARG A 448 15.11 2.87 10.18
C ARG A 448 14.06 2.50 11.23
N ALA A 449 13.78 1.22 11.43
CA ALA A 449 12.89 0.78 12.49
C ALA A 449 13.42 1.14 13.88
N MET A 450 14.75 1.04 14.10
CA MET A 450 15.38 1.51 15.35
C MET A 450 15.12 2.99 15.61
N VAL A 451 15.18 3.83 14.57
CA VAL A 451 14.92 5.26 14.71
C VAL A 451 13.47 5.51 15.11
N HIS A 452 12.50 4.87 14.47
CA HIS A 452 11.08 5.04 14.80
C HIS A 452 10.73 4.54 16.20
N VAL A 453 11.33 3.43 16.63
CA VAL A 453 11.19 2.95 18.03
C VAL A 453 11.81 3.96 19.00
N GLY A 454 12.99 4.51 18.68
CA GLY A 454 13.62 5.57 19.46
C GLY A 454 12.76 6.83 19.56
N ASP A 455 12.17 7.27 18.45
CA ASP A 455 11.24 8.41 18.41
C ASP A 455 10.03 8.20 19.33
N ALA A 456 9.43 7.02 19.26
CA ALA A 456 8.26 6.70 20.08
C ALA A 456 8.60 6.65 21.57
N LEU A 457 9.75 6.07 21.93
CA LEU A 457 10.23 6.04 23.31
C LEU A 457 10.48 7.46 23.85
N CYS A 458 11.18 8.30 23.10
CA CYS A 458 11.48 9.66 23.52
C CYS A 458 10.23 10.55 23.55
N ALA A 459 9.36 10.48 22.54
CA ALA A 459 8.22 11.39 22.42
C ALA A 459 7.06 11.02 23.35
N ARG A 460 6.69 9.73 23.42
CA ARG A 460 5.49 9.26 24.13
C ARG A 460 5.76 8.85 25.56
N VAL A 461 6.83 8.09 25.79
CA VAL A 461 7.14 7.47 27.09
C VAL A 461 8.14 8.30 27.88
N LYS A 462 8.84 9.23 27.24
CA LYS A 462 9.95 10.01 27.82
C LYS A 462 11.12 9.13 28.30
N ASP A 463 11.24 7.92 27.72
CA ASP A 463 12.34 6.99 27.96
C ASP A 463 13.51 7.35 27.03
N PHE A 464 14.25 8.41 27.43
CA PHE A 464 15.38 8.89 26.64
C PHE A 464 16.53 7.90 26.60
N ASP A 465 16.76 7.14 27.67
CA ASP A 465 17.86 6.18 27.73
C ASP A 465 17.74 5.10 26.68
N ARG A 466 16.59 4.46 26.61
CA ARG A 466 16.32 3.44 25.58
C ARG A 466 16.25 4.07 24.18
N GLY A 467 15.64 5.25 24.04
CA GLY A 467 15.57 5.95 22.77
C GLY A 467 16.97 6.28 22.21
N ILE A 468 17.86 6.84 23.04
CA ILE A 468 19.24 7.14 22.70
C ILE A 468 20.01 5.86 22.31
N ALA A 469 19.81 4.76 23.05
CA ALA A 469 20.43 3.48 22.71
C ALA A 469 20.03 2.98 21.32
N PHE A 470 18.75 3.12 20.91
CA PHE A 470 18.29 2.78 19.59
C PHE A 470 18.89 3.69 18.50
N TYR A 471 18.98 5.01 18.71
CA TYR A 471 19.61 5.90 17.76
C TYR A 471 21.10 5.58 17.56
N ARG A 472 21.83 5.30 18.63
CA ARG A 472 23.24 4.90 18.56
C ARG A 472 23.43 3.58 17.80
N LYS A 473 22.58 2.57 18.05
CA LYS A 473 22.58 1.32 17.27
C LYS A 473 22.32 1.56 15.80
N SER A 474 21.33 2.39 15.47
CA SER A 474 21.01 2.76 14.09
C SER A 474 22.21 3.43 13.40
N LEU A 475 22.87 4.39 14.07
CA LEU A 475 24.06 5.09 13.54
C LEU A 475 25.25 4.17 13.35
N ALA A 476 25.45 3.18 14.22
CA ALA A 476 26.51 2.19 14.09
C ALA A 476 26.31 1.28 12.87
N LEU A 477 25.05 0.94 12.55
CA LEU A 477 24.72 0.12 11.38
C LEU A 477 24.74 0.93 10.08
N ARG A 478 24.20 2.14 10.11
CA ARG A 478 24.11 3.02 8.94
C ARG A 478 24.16 4.49 9.35
N PRO A 479 25.30 5.17 9.21
CA PRO A 479 25.42 6.59 9.53
C PRO A 479 24.48 7.43 8.65
N ARG A 480 23.57 8.17 9.30
CA ARG A 480 22.61 9.07 8.63
C ARG A 480 22.51 10.38 9.41
N GLU A 481 22.61 11.50 8.73
CA GLU A 481 22.58 12.82 9.35
C GLU A 481 21.28 13.05 10.14
N TYR A 482 20.13 12.67 9.62
CA TYR A 482 18.86 12.85 10.31
C TYR A 482 18.76 12.10 11.65
N VAL A 483 19.51 10.99 11.80
CA VAL A 483 19.56 10.24 13.07
C VAL A 483 20.44 10.97 14.09
N LYS A 484 21.51 11.65 13.65
CA LYS A 484 22.32 12.51 14.53
C LYS A 484 21.47 13.65 15.13
N TYR A 485 20.55 14.25 14.35
CA TYR A 485 19.65 15.29 14.85
C TYR A 485 18.68 14.78 15.91
N ARG A 486 18.14 13.57 15.71
CA ARG A 486 17.23 12.94 16.67
C ARG A 486 17.96 12.57 17.95
N LEU A 487 19.17 12.02 17.81
CA LEU A 487 20.06 11.73 18.94
C LEU A 487 20.37 13.01 19.73
N ALA A 488 20.78 14.08 19.05
CA ALA A 488 21.07 15.35 19.70
C ALA A 488 19.85 15.93 20.44
N TYR A 489 18.66 15.84 19.84
CA TYR A 489 17.42 16.27 20.49
C TYR A 489 17.10 15.45 21.74
N ALA A 490 17.27 14.14 21.69
CA ALA A 490 17.03 13.25 22.82
C ALA A 490 18.04 13.49 23.95
N LEU A 491 19.33 13.64 23.62
CA LEU A 491 20.39 14.00 24.58
C LEU A 491 20.12 15.34 25.24
N ALA A 492 19.79 16.39 24.46
CA ALA A 492 19.44 17.69 24.99
C ALA A 492 18.21 17.66 25.93
N SER A 493 17.25 16.76 25.62
CA SER A 493 16.04 16.58 26.44
C SER A 493 16.32 15.78 27.72
N ARG A 494 17.26 14.85 27.72
CA ARG A 494 17.73 14.12 28.92
C ARG A 494 18.54 15.02 29.83
N GLY A 495 19.38 15.89 29.29
CA GLY A 495 19.98 17.03 29.98
C GLY A 495 21.21 16.76 30.83
N GLY A 496 21.83 15.56 30.77
CA GLY A 496 23.07 15.23 31.46
C GLY A 496 24.25 16.10 31.00
N TRP A 497 25.27 16.24 31.85
CA TRP A 497 26.46 17.03 31.47
C TRP A 497 27.20 16.42 30.27
N GLU A 498 27.39 15.10 30.24
CA GLU A 498 27.99 14.39 29.10
C GLU A 498 27.14 14.54 27.83
N ASP A 499 25.82 14.50 27.98
CA ASP A 499 24.89 14.70 26.89
C ASP A 499 25.07 16.06 26.23
N ARG A 500 25.22 17.11 27.01
CA ARG A 500 25.44 18.47 26.52
C ARG A 500 26.72 18.57 25.70
N GLN A 501 27.81 17.93 26.15
CA GLN A 501 29.05 17.87 25.38
C GLN A 501 28.89 17.12 24.07
N GLU A 502 28.19 15.99 24.09
CA GLU A 502 27.90 15.22 22.87
C GLU A 502 27.03 16.02 21.86
N VAL A 503 26.02 16.73 22.35
CA VAL A 503 25.19 17.60 21.47
C VAL A 503 26.03 18.70 20.82
N LYS A 504 26.94 19.35 21.56
CA LYS A 504 27.86 20.36 21.00
C LYS A 504 28.78 19.76 19.93
N ARG A 505 29.31 18.56 20.18
CA ARG A 505 30.15 17.86 19.21
C ARG A 505 29.37 17.54 17.93
N LEU A 506 28.17 16.93 18.05
CA LEU A 506 27.30 16.61 16.93
C LEU A 506 26.90 17.87 16.14
N GLY A 507 26.62 18.99 16.87
CA GLY A 507 26.29 20.26 16.26
C GLY A 507 27.44 20.83 15.42
N ALA A 508 28.69 20.72 15.89
CA ALA A 508 29.85 21.19 15.14
C ALA A 508 30.10 20.40 13.84
N GLU A 509 29.82 19.09 13.84
CA GLU A 509 29.88 18.27 12.62
C GLU A 509 28.82 18.68 11.60
N VAL A 510 27.60 18.91 12.06
CA VAL A 510 26.44 19.18 11.22
C VAL A 510 26.44 20.60 10.63
N VAL A 511 26.93 21.58 11.38
CA VAL A 511 27.03 22.96 10.89
C VAL A 511 27.97 23.07 9.68
N ARG A 512 28.95 22.17 9.58
CA ARG A 512 29.86 22.10 8.43
C ARG A 512 29.25 21.54 7.16
N ASN A 513 28.16 20.74 7.29
CA ASN A 513 27.53 20.07 6.14
C ASN A 513 25.98 20.07 6.27
N PRO A 514 25.33 21.23 6.05
CA PRO A 514 23.92 21.37 6.31
C PRO A 514 23.05 20.72 5.21
N SER A 515 22.48 19.55 5.46
CA SER A 515 21.27 19.18 4.74
C SER A 515 20.10 20.05 5.26
N LEU A 516 19.45 20.75 4.35
CA LEU A 516 18.58 21.91 4.67
C LEU A 516 17.37 21.60 5.55
N ASP A 517 16.79 20.40 5.48
CA ASP A 517 15.47 20.12 6.09
C ASP A 517 15.48 19.84 7.59
N GLN A 518 16.64 19.56 8.19
CA GLN A 518 16.72 19.10 9.59
C GLN A 518 17.63 19.95 10.48
N ARG A 519 18.24 20.97 9.91
CA ARG A 519 19.08 21.93 10.64
C ARG A 519 18.34 22.58 11.81
N GLY A 520 17.03 22.81 11.65
CA GLY A 520 16.21 23.37 12.70
C GLY A 520 16.19 22.55 13.99
N MET A 521 16.15 21.22 13.89
CA MET A 521 16.14 20.32 15.06
C MET A 521 17.49 20.35 15.81
N MET A 522 18.59 20.36 15.10
CA MET A 522 19.92 20.47 15.71
C MET A 522 20.10 21.83 16.40
N LEU A 523 19.67 22.91 15.77
CA LEU A 523 19.74 24.25 16.35
C LEU A 523 18.88 24.39 17.62
N ASP A 524 17.69 23.74 17.67
CA ASP A 524 16.90 23.68 18.91
C ASP A 524 17.59 22.86 19.99
N ALA A 525 18.19 21.72 19.64
CA ALA A 525 18.94 20.93 20.60
C ALA A 525 20.13 21.73 21.19
N LEU A 526 20.89 22.42 20.34
CA LEU A 526 21.96 23.31 20.79
C LEU A 526 21.42 24.47 21.65
N GLY A 527 20.34 25.12 21.22
CA GLY A 527 19.68 26.17 22.03
C GLY A 527 19.24 25.66 23.41
N THR A 528 18.73 24.44 23.49
CA THR A 528 18.33 23.80 24.74
C THR A 528 19.56 23.54 25.66
N VAL A 529 20.68 23.14 25.08
CA VAL A 529 21.93 22.96 25.84
C VAL A 529 22.45 24.28 26.38
N TYR A 530 22.54 25.32 25.55
CA TYR A 530 23.01 26.64 26.01
C TYR A 530 22.07 27.27 27.04
N MET A 531 20.76 27.09 26.87
CA MET A 531 19.75 27.49 27.86
C MET A 531 20.01 26.80 29.23
N ALA A 532 20.29 25.50 29.23
CA ALA A 532 20.59 24.74 30.44
C ALA A 532 21.94 25.10 31.09
N GLU A 533 22.86 25.71 30.36
CA GLU A 533 24.14 26.23 30.84
C GLU A 533 24.06 27.70 31.28
N GLY A 534 22.92 28.34 31.13
CA GLY A 534 22.72 29.76 31.47
C GLY A 534 23.24 30.74 30.41
N ASP A 535 23.71 30.26 29.26
CA ASP A 535 24.12 31.11 28.13
C ASP A 535 22.88 31.49 27.30
N TRP A 536 22.10 32.40 27.85
CA TRP A 536 20.81 32.85 27.30
C TRP A 536 20.98 33.52 25.95
N GLU A 537 22.05 34.29 25.74
CA GLU A 537 22.28 34.98 24.47
C GLU A 537 22.51 34.02 23.31
N THR A 538 23.39 33.02 23.54
CA THR A 538 23.64 31.98 22.53
C THR A 538 22.39 31.12 22.31
N ALA A 539 21.66 30.77 23.37
CA ALA A 539 20.41 30.02 23.26
C ALA A 539 19.38 30.76 22.38
N ILE A 540 19.20 32.08 22.58
CA ILE A 540 18.30 32.93 21.77
C ILE A 540 18.73 32.92 20.29
N LYS A 541 20.04 33.03 20.00
CA LYS A 541 20.56 32.96 18.63
C LYS A 541 20.22 31.60 17.98
N MET A 542 20.41 30.51 18.69
CA MET A 542 20.13 29.15 18.20
C MET A 542 18.62 28.95 17.95
N PHE A 543 17.77 29.35 18.91
CA PHE A 543 16.32 29.22 18.75
C PHE A 543 15.75 30.09 17.61
N LYS A 544 16.21 31.33 17.45
CA LYS A 544 15.85 32.18 16.32
C LYS A 544 16.25 31.53 14.98
N ALA A 545 17.48 31.02 14.89
CA ALA A 545 17.97 30.34 13.71
C ALA A 545 17.20 29.03 13.43
N SER A 546 16.81 28.29 14.48
CA SER A 546 15.97 27.11 14.40
C SER A 546 14.58 27.42 13.81
N ILE A 547 13.92 28.48 14.30
CA ILE A 547 12.60 28.90 13.83
C ILE A 547 12.66 29.36 12.36
N ALA A 548 13.74 30.05 11.99
CA ALA A 548 13.97 30.54 10.62
C ALA A 548 14.38 29.42 9.65
N ALA A 549 14.89 28.28 10.16
CA ALA A 549 15.32 27.19 9.30
C ALA A 549 14.16 26.64 8.47
N PRO A 550 14.35 26.36 7.17
CA PRO A 550 13.38 25.64 6.38
C PRO A 550 13.22 24.23 6.94
N GLY A 551 12.00 23.71 6.98
CA GLY A 551 11.71 22.36 7.43
C GLY A 551 10.30 22.21 7.95
N ARG A 552 9.60 21.17 7.48
CA ARG A 552 8.19 20.89 7.79
C ARG A 552 8.00 19.93 8.97
N PHE A 553 9.08 19.23 9.38
CA PHE A 553 9.01 18.11 10.35
C PHE A 553 9.33 18.52 11.80
N TRP A 554 9.36 19.81 12.08
CA TRP A 554 9.89 20.35 13.30
C TRP A 554 8.82 21.18 14.05
N PRO A 555 8.58 20.93 15.37
CA PRO A 555 7.55 21.63 16.13
C PRO A 555 8.01 23.04 16.55
N LYS A 556 8.02 23.98 15.61
CA LYS A 556 8.45 25.38 15.85
C LYS A 556 7.76 26.05 17.03
N GLY A 557 6.55 25.62 17.41
CA GLY A 557 5.84 26.16 18.58
C GLY A 557 6.52 25.84 19.93
N ALA A 558 7.15 24.66 20.06
CA ALA A 558 7.91 24.34 21.27
C ALA A 558 9.20 25.17 21.35
N THR A 559 9.91 25.33 20.23
CA THR A 559 11.10 26.17 20.12
C THR A 559 10.78 27.62 20.44
N LYS A 560 9.62 28.13 19.99
CA LYS A 560 9.17 29.50 20.28
C LYS A 560 8.97 29.72 21.78
N ARG A 561 8.33 28.79 22.49
CA ARG A 561 8.18 28.88 23.95
C ARG A 561 9.52 28.95 24.69
N LYS A 562 10.50 28.11 24.28
CA LYS A 562 11.86 28.15 24.85
C LYS A 562 12.56 29.50 24.56
N LEU A 563 12.36 30.04 23.36
CA LEU A 563 12.88 31.35 22.98
C LEU A 563 12.29 32.47 23.87
N ASP A 564 10.97 32.43 24.06
CA ASP A 564 10.27 33.44 24.89
C ASP A 564 10.76 33.34 26.34
N GLU A 565 10.94 32.15 26.90
CA GLU A 565 11.53 31.91 28.23
C GLU A 565 12.95 32.48 28.35
N CYS A 566 13.81 32.28 27.35
CA CYS A 566 15.16 32.84 27.36
C CYS A 566 15.14 34.41 27.32
N ILE A 567 14.22 35.01 26.54
CA ILE A 567 14.09 36.46 26.46
C ILE A 567 13.64 37.04 27.81
N GLU A 568 12.70 36.40 28.49
CA GLU A 568 12.25 36.81 29.84
C GLU A 568 13.36 36.72 30.88
N ARG A 569 14.28 35.77 30.77
CA ARG A 569 15.41 35.63 31.71
C ARG A 569 16.52 36.68 31.57
N ILE A 570 16.64 37.29 30.40
CA ILE A 570 17.63 38.38 30.17
C ILE A 570 17.04 39.78 30.53
N ARG A 571 15.71 39.90 30.49
CA ARG A 571 15.00 41.11 30.97
C ARG A 571 15.01 41.15 32.51
#